data_15508e91226ec5843950fb40a3a5b3cb
#
_entry.id   15508e91226ec5843950fb40a3a5b3cb
#
_cell.length_a   1.000
_cell.length_b   1.000
_cell.length_c   1.000
_cell.angle_alpha   90.00
_cell.angle_beta   90.00
_cell.angle_gamma   90.00
#
_symmetry.space_group_name_H-M   'P 1'
#
loop_
_entity.id
_entity.type
_entity.pdbx_description
1 polymer ?
#
loop_
_entity_poly.entity_id
_entity_poly.type
_entity_poly.pdbx_seq_one_letter_code
_entity_poly.pdbx_strand_id
1 'polypeptide(L)'
;YDKYAKLFYECQKNVYGNVTHYYATDPFHEGGNTGDMSTSDVSSEVLNSMLEFDKDAVWVIQAWQGNPSAGLINGLNGRKEHALVLDLYAEKDTHWNDSSYSGGKEFQKTPWVYCMLNNFGGRMGLHGHMDNIVSGVVDAANNSEMLTGIGITPEGSQNNPVLYDLLFETVWCDDATKTLTEIDTDQW
;
A
#
# COMPACT_ATOMS: atom_id res chain seq x y z
N TYR A 1 5.46 -21.92 11.19
CA TYR A 1 4.90 -21.13 10.10
C TYR A 1 5.11 -21.82 8.74
N ASP A 2 6.33 -22.16 8.35
CA ASP A 2 6.72 -22.67 7.02
C ASP A 2 5.88 -23.81 6.47
N LYS A 3 5.61 -24.84 7.29
CA LYS A 3 4.80 -25.99 6.89
C LYS A 3 3.41 -25.58 6.36
N TYR A 4 2.76 -24.64 7.05
CA TYR A 4 1.41 -24.20 6.66
C TYR A 4 1.45 -23.18 5.51
N ALA A 5 2.44 -22.30 5.48
CA ALA A 5 2.64 -21.36 4.39
C ALA A 5 2.89 -22.12 3.07
N LYS A 6 3.80 -23.11 3.08
CA LYS A 6 4.05 -23.96 1.91
C LYS A 6 2.79 -24.66 1.41
N LEU A 7 2.03 -25.29 2.32
CA LEU A 7 0.78 -25.95 1.96
C LEU A 7 -0.23 -24.96 1.34
N PHE A 8 -0.34 -23.76 1.91
CA PHE A 8 -1.24 -22.73 1.38
C PHE A 8 -0.85 -22.31 -0.03
N TYR A 9 0.42 -21.99 -0.27
CA TYR A 9 0.88 -21.57 -1.59
C TYR A 9 0.81 -22.69 -2.62
N GLU A 10 1.11 -23.96 -2.25
CA GLU A 10 0.93 -25.11 -3.11
C GLU A 10 -0.55 -25.30 -3.51
N CYS A 11 -1.48 -25.18 -2.56
CA CYS A 11 -2.91 -25.25 -2.84
C CYS A 11 -3.36 -24.12 -3.77
N GLN A 12 -2.92 -22.89 -3.52
CA GLN A 12 -3.23 -21.73 -4.38
C GLN A 12 -2.75 -21.96 -5.80
N LYS A 13 -1.50 -22.41 -5.96
CA LYS A 13 -0.92 -22.76 -7.28
C LYS A 13 -1.69 -23.87 -7.99
N ASN A 14 -2.11 -24.89 -7.26
CA ASN A 14 -2.87 -26.01 -7.83
C ASN A 14 -4.27 -25.58 -8.32
N VAL A 15 -4.88 -24.58 -7.68
CA VAL A 15 -6.22 -24.08 -8.04
C VAL A 15 -6.16 -23.06 -9.17
N TYR A 16 -5.21 -22.10 -9.09
CA TYR A 16 -5.18 -20.94 -9.97
C TYR A 16 -3.99 -20.93 -10.96
N GLY A 17 -2.98 -21.78 -10.76
CA GLY A 17 -1.73 -21.73 -11.51
C GLY A 17 -0.78 -20.63 -11.01
N ASN A 18 0.28 -20.38 -11.77
CA ASN A 18 1.23 -19.28 -11.50
C ASN A 18 0.71 -18.00 -12.18
N VAL A 19 -0.22 -17.31 -11.53
CA VAL A 19 -0.91 -16.14 -12.09
C VAL A 19 -0.42 -14.82 -11.53
N THR A 20 0.39 -14.84 -10.46
CA THR A 20 0.87 -13.65 -9.78
C THR A 20 2.17 -13.93 -9.04
N HIS A 21 2.96 -12.87 -8.82
CA HIS A 21 4.08 -12.81 -7.88
C HIS A 21 3.78 -11.92 -6.67
N TYR A 22 2.57 -11.36 -6.57
CA TYR A 22 2.17 -10.46 -5.48
C TYR A 22 1.31 -11.23 -4.47
N TYR A 23 1.76 -11.24 -3.22
CA TYR A 23 1.12 -11.98 -2.13
C TYR A 23 0.81 -11.03 -0.98
N ALA A 24 -0.45 -10.90 -0.60
CA ALA A 24 -0.90 -10.05 0.49
C ALA A 24 -1.07 -10.85 1.78
N THR A 25 -0.47 -10.38 2.85
CA THR A 25 -0.77 -10.82 4.22
C THR A 25 -0.36 -9.73 5.20
N ASP A 26 -1.20 -9.47 6.20
CA ASP A 26 -0.97 -8.45 7.21
C ASP A 26 -1.10 -9.06 8.62
N PRO A 27 -0.06 -9.77 9.10
CA PRO A 27 -0.11 -10.51 10.35
C PRO A 27 -0.25 -9.61 11.59
N PHE A 28 0.03 -8.31 11.46
CA PHE A 28 0.02 -7.33 12.55
C PHE A 28 -1.01 -6.21 12.35
N HIS A 29 -1.85 -6.33 11.35
CA HIS A 29 -2.89 -5.36 11.06
C HIS A 29 -3.87 -5.28 12.24
N GLU A 30 -4.14 -4.05 12.71
CA GLU A 30 -5.06 -3.79 13.82
C GLU A 30 -4.78 -4.58 15.13
N GLY A 31 -3.51 -4.80 15.45
CA GLY A 31 -3.12 -5.36 16.74
C GLY A 31 -2.79 -6.85 16.75
N GLY A 32 -2.31 -7.38 15.66
CA GLY A 32 -1.77 -8.74 15.62
C GLY A 32 -0.70 -8.98 16.70
N ASN A 33 -0.60 -10.21 17.17
CA ASN A 33 0.29 -10.62 18.26
C ASN A 33 1.38 -11.55 17.73
N THR A 34 2.63 -11.21 18.02
CA THR A 34 3.81 -12.02 17.66
C THR A 34 4.09 -13.18 18.61
N GLY A 35 3.37 -13.26 19.74
CA GLY A 35 3.74 -14.15 20.83
C GLY A 35 5.10 -13.75 21.43
N ASP A 36 6.01 -14.68 21.53
CA ASP A 36 7.37 -14.46 22.05
C ASP A 36 8.38 -14.03 20.96
N MET A 37 7.97 -13.95 19.69
CA MET A 37 8.83 -13.54 18.59
C MET A 37 8.86 -12.02 18.43
N SER A 38 9.97 -11.48 17.96
CA SER A 38 10.02 -10.08 17.55
C SER A 38 9.25 -9.89 16.23
N THR A 39 8.72 -8.69 16.02
CA THR A 39 8.06 -8.35 14.74
C THR A 39 9.00 -8.55 13.55
N SER A 40 10.30 -8.27 13.73
CA SER A 40 11.33 -8.46 12.71
C SER A 40 11.53 -9.94 12.35
N ASP A 41 11.54 -10.82 13.36
CA ASP A 41 11.69 -12.26 13.11
C ASP A 41 10.48 -12.82 12.37
N VAL A 42 9.26 -12.46 12.79
CA VAL A 42 8.04 -12.89 12.10
C VAL A 42 8.00 -12.36 10.67
N SER A 43 8.36 -11.09 10.45
CA SER A 43 8.44 -10.51 9.11
C SER A 43 9.44 -11.24 8.21
N SER A 44 10.61 -11.58 8.77
CA SER A 44 11.64 -12.36 8.06
C SER A 44 11.12 -13.74 7.65
N GLU A 45 10.44 -14.44 8.55
CA GLU A 45 9.86 -15.76 8.28
C GLU A 45 8.76 -15.71 7.21
N VAL A 46 7.90 -14.67 7.25
CA VAL A 46 6.85 -14.47 6.24
C VAL A 46 7.48 -14.32 4.85
N LEU A 47 8.44 -13.39 4.72
CA LEU A 47 9.09 -13.15 3.44
C LEU A 47 9.90 -14.36 2.95
N ASN A 48 10.64 -15.05 3.85
CA ASN A 48 11.38 -16.25 3.49
C ASN A 48 10.46 -17.34 2.92
N SER A 49 9.31 -17.57 3.55
CA SER A 49 8.34 -18.57 3.09
C SER A 49 7.75 -18.22 1.73
N MET A 50 7.53 -16.93 1.44
CA MET A 50 7.09 -16.47 0.12
C MET A 50 8.18 -16.74 -0.93
N LEU A 51 9.42 -16.35 -0.65
CA LEU A 51 10.56 -16.49 -1.57
C LEU A 51 10.98 -17.95 -1.78
N GLU A 52 10.78 -18.83 -0.81
CA GLU A 52 11.00 -20.26 -0.98
C GLU A 52 10.02 -20.87 -1.99
N PHE A 53 8.76 -20.38 -1.98
CA PHE A 53 7.74 -20.82 -2.91
C PHE A 53 7.88 -20.16 -4.28
N ASP A 54 8.13 -18.86 -4.30
CA ASP A 54 8.25 -18.03 -5.50
C ASP A 54 9.40 -17.04 -5.34
N LYS A 55 10.50 -17.28 -6.04
CA LYS A 55 11.71 -16.43 -5.97
C LYS A 55 11.47 -14.97 -6.38
N ASP A 56 10.43 -14.71 -7.15
CA ASP A 56 10.04 -13.38 -7.63
C ASP A 56 8.89 -12.78 -6.79
N ALA A 57 8.56 -13.40 -5.63
CA ALA A 57 7.50 -12.95 -4.75
C ALA A 57 7.70 -11.51 -4.29
N VAL A 58 6.61 -10.76 -4.27
CA VAL A 58 6.51 -9.43 -3.67
C VAL A 58 5.43 -9.47 -2.59
N TRP A 59 5.83 -9.20 -1.36
CA TRP A 59 4.92 -9.10 -0.24
C TRP A 59 4.17 -7.76 -0.26
N VAL A 60 2.86 -7.79 -0.46
CA VAL A 60 2.01 -6.61 -0.41
C VAL A 60 1.55 -6.36 1.02
N ILE A 61 1.90 -5.21 1.56
CA ILE A 61 1.72 -4.82 2.96
C ILE A 61 0.81 -3.59 3.02
N GLN A 62 -0.20 -3.59 3.88
CA GLN A 62 -1.09 -2.47 4.06
C GLN A 62 -0.54 -1.49 5.12
N ALA A 63 -0.44 -0.20 4.77
CA ALA A 63 -0.14 0.85 5.73
C ALA A 63 -1.44 1.32 6.40
N TRP A 64 -1.61 0.90 7.67
CA TRP A 64 -2.79 1.19 8.47
C TRP A 64 -2.48 1.06 9.96
N GLN A 65 -2.92 2.03 10.78
CA GLN A 65 -2.82 2.01 12.24
C GLN A 65 -1.43 1.59 12.80
N GLY A 66 -0.36 2.14 12.24
CA GLY A 66 1.02 1.85 12.66
C GLY A 66 1.64 0.60 12.05
N ASN A 67 0.94 -0.09 11.16
CA ASN A 67 1.51 -1.12 10.29
C ASN A 67 1.85 -0.51 8.90
N PRO A 68 3.00 -0.82 8.26
CA PRO A 68 4.09 -1.61 8.80
C PRO A 68 4.88 -0.88 9.89
N SER A 69 5.18 -1.58 10.98
CA SER A 69 6.09 -1.05 12.01
C SER A 69 7.54 -1.03 11.51
N ALA A 70 8.39 -0.25 12.18
CA ALA A 70 9.84 -0.27 11.90
C ALA A 70 10.42 -1.70 12.01
N GLY A 71 9.94 -2.50 12.96
CA GLY A 71 10.35 -3.89 13.12
C GLY A 71 9.98 -4.75 11.91
N LEU A 72 8.77 -4.56 11.35
CA LEU A 72 8.35 -5.29 10.15
C LEU A 72 9.27 -4.98 8.97
N ILE A 73 9.51 -3.69 8.69
CA ILE A 73 10.40 -3.28 7.58
C ILE A 73 11.83 -3.77 7.80
N ASN A 74 12.35 -3.72 9.04
CA ASN A 74 13.68 -4.23 9.37
C ASN A 74 13.79 -5.75 9.12
N GLY A 75 12.72 -6.50 9.33
CA GLY A 75 12.66 -7.95 9.07
C GLY A 75 12.74 -8.34 7.59
N LEU A 76 12.57 -7.40 6.67
CA LEU A 76 12.86 -7.64 5.25
C LEU A 76 14.34 -7.88 4.97
N ASN A 77 15.23 -7.54 5.94
CA ASN A 77 16.69 -7.75 5.86
C ASN A 77 17.31 -7.15 4.58
N GLY A 78 16.88 -5.95 4.21
CA GLY A 78 17.36 -5.23 3.04
C GLY A 78 16.74 -5.64 1.70
N ARG A 79 15.90 -6.68 1.67
CA ARG A 79 15.22 -7.18 0.45
C ARG A 79 13.94 -6.38 0.14
N LYS A 80 14.05 -5.06 0.10
CA LYS A 80 12.89 -4.15 -0.06
C LYS A 80 12.25 -4.23 -1.43
N GLU A 81 12.95 -4.70 -2.43
CA GLU A 81 12.44 -5.01 -3.77
C GLU A 81 11.40 -6.13 -3.76
N HIS A 82 11.37 -6.92 -2.70
CA HIS A 82 10.37 -7.98 -2.46
C HIS A 82 9.24 -7.52 -1.54
N ALA A 83 9.04 -6.22 -1.40
CA ALA A 83 7.93 -5.66 -0.65
C ALA A 83 7.30 -4.48 -1.40
N LEU A 84 5.99 -4.33 -1.25
CA LEU A 84 5.20 -3.23 -1.79
C LEU A 84 4.23 -2.76 -0.71
N VAL A 85 4.39 -1.51 -0.26
CA VAL A 85 3.50 -0.94 0.75
C VAL A 85 2.36 -0.19 0.09
N LEU A 86 1.12 -0.50 0.47
CA LEU A 86 -0.07 0.25 0.08
C LEU A 86 -0.36 1.30 1.15
N ASP A 87 -0.16 2.58 0.85
CA ASP A 87 -0.58 3.69 1.73
C ASP A 87 -2.09 3.88 1.57
N LEU A 88 -2.89 3.12 2.36
CA LEU A 88 -4.29 2.83 2.09
C LEU A 88 -5.20 4.05 2.03
N TYR A 89 -4.91 5.09 2.80
CA TYR A 89 -5.77 6.25 2.98
C TYR A 89 -5.01 7.55 2.71
N ALA A 90 -4.16 7.52 1.69
CA ALA A 90 -3.20 8.58 1.41
C ALA A 90 -3.86 9.94 1.07
N GLU A 91 -5.11 9.95 0.60
CA GLU A 91 -5.86 11.18 0.33
C GLU A 91 -6.27 11.94 1.59
N LYS A 92 -6.13 11.33 2.78
CA LYS A 92 -6.48 11.97 4.04
C LYS A 92 -5.44 11.81 5.14
N ASP A 93 -4.92 10.61 5.31
CA ASP A 93 -3.98 10.24 6.36
C ASP A 93 -2.76 9.57 5.73
N THR A 94 -1.94 10.41 5.09
CA THR A 94 -0.77 9.96 4.33
C THR A 94 0.41 9.62 5.25
N HIS A 95 1.05 8.47 5.01
CA HIS A 95 2.14 7.97 5.85
C HIS A 95 3.51 7.99 5.15
N TRP A 96 3.56 8.00 3.81
CA TRP A 96 4.82 7.91 3.07
C TRP A 96 5.83 9.00 3.42
N ASN A 97 5.39 10.21 3.76
CA ASN A 97 6.25 11.35 4.10
C ASN A 97 6.46 11.54 5.62
N ASP A 98 5.84 10.70 6.46
CA ASP A 98 6.01 10.73 7.90
C ASP A 98 7.30 9.98 8.30
N SER A 99 8.28 10.72 8.84
CA SER A 99 9.56 10.16 9.29
C SER A 99 9.44 9.29 10.55
N SER A 100 8.34 9.38 11.29
CA SER A 100 8.09 8.56 12.48
C SER A 100 7.38 7.25 12.16
N TYR A 101 6.64 7.21 11.03
CA TYR A 101 5.94 6.03 10.59
C TYR A 101 6.95 5.00 10.02
N SER A 102 6.77 3.74 10.34
CA SER A 102 7.65 2.64 9.90
C SER A 102 9.15 2.83 10.20
N GLY A 103 9.52 3.82 11.00
CA GLY A 103 10.92 4.16 11.30
C GLY A 103 11.64 4.99 10.23
N GLY A 104 10.91 5.59 9.28
CA GLY A 104 11.47 6.50 8.28
C GLY A 104 10.56 6.77 7.09
N LYS A 105 10.78 7.91 6.45
CA LYS A 105 10.04 8.30 5.25
C LYS A 105 10.05 7.21 4.18
N GLU A 106 8.97 7.21 3.38
CA GLU A 106 8.78 6.22 2.32
C GLU A 106 8.96 4.79 2.84
N PHE A 107 8.43 4.54 4.07
CA PHE A 107 8.52 3.22 4.70
C PHE A 107 9.97 2.69 4.70
N GLN A 108 10.92 3.53 5.14
CA GLN A 108 12.37 3.28 5.08
C GLN A 108 12.88 3.01 3.65
N LYS A 109 12.40 3.74 2.66
CA LYS A 109 12.75 3.54 1.24
C LYS A 109 12.33 2.15 0.72
N THR A 110 11.11 1.74 1.03
CA THR A 110 10.45 0.57 0.46
C THR A 110 9.50 1.02 -0.66
N PRO A 111 9.41 0.30 -1.79
CA PRO A 111 8.43 0.59 -2.84
C PRO A 111 7.02 0.71 -2.28
N TRP A 112 6.26 1.71 -2.74
CA TRP A 112 4.91 1.94 -2.23
C TRP A 112 3.95 2.49 -3.28
N VAL A 113 2.65 2.39 -2.99
CA VAL A 113 1.54 2.82 -3.85
C VAL A 113 0.70 3.84 -3.09
N TYR A 114 0.40 4.97 -3.74
CA TYR A 114 -0.58 5.93 -3.24
C TYR A 114 -1.99 5.36 -3.44
N CYS A 115 -2.70 5.06 -2.36
CA CYS A 115 -4.03 4.47 -2.43
C CYS A 115 -5.09 5.44 -1.90
N MET A 116 -6.22 5.51 -2.63
CA MET A 116 -7.41 6.21 -2.20
C MET A 116 -8.42 5.23 -1.62
N LEU A 117 -8.79 5.42 -0.35
CA LEU A 117 -9.80 4.63 0.33
C LEU A 117 -11.21 5.14 0.06
N ASN A 118 -11.44 6.44 0.23
CA ASN A 118 -12.69 7.15 0.04
C ASN A 118 -13.93 6.50 0.68
N ASN A 119 -14.20 5.25 0.37
CA ASN A 119 -15.33 4.48 0.90
C ASN A 119 -14.91 3.70 2.14
N PHE A 120 -15.17 4.27 3.31
CA PHE A 120 -14.83 3.71 4.60
C PHE A 120 -16.02 2.90 5.15
N GLY A 121 -16.05 1.60 4.93
CA GLY A 121 -17.16 0.74 5.35
C GLY A 121 -18.52 1.15 4.77
N GLY A 122 -18.55 1.69 3.55
CA GLY A 122 -19.76 2.19 2.91
C GLY A 122 -20.22 3.59 3.36
N ARG A 123 -19.44 4.30 4.18
CA ARG A 123 -19.75 5.65 4.67
C ARG A 123 -19.38 6.71 3.63
N MET A 124 -20.31 7.03 2.73
CA MET A 124 -20.06 7.93 1.62
C MET A 124 -20.78 9.28 1.70
N GLY A 125 -21.61 9.51 2.72
CA GLY A 125 -22.41 10.72 2.84
C GLY A 125 -21.56 11.99 2.93
N LEU A 126 -21.68 12.89 1.95
CA LEU A 126 -20.93 14.16 1.85
C LEU A 126 -19.42 13.99 2.07
N HIS A 127 -18.87 12.87 1.62
CA HIS A 127 -17.46 12.52 1.77
C HIS A 127 -16.74 12.63 0.43
N GLY A 128 -15.54 13.19 0.49
CA GLY A 128 -14.64 13.32 -0.64
C GLY A 128 -13.61 14.40 -0.35
N HIS A 129 -12.38 14.15 -0.74
CA HIS A 129 -11.25 15.04 -0.53
C HIS A 129 -10.62 15.39 -1.88
N MET A 130 -11.39 16.05 -2.78
CA MET A 130 -10.97 16.31 -4.16
C MET A 130 -9.63 17.05 -4.22
N ASP A 131 -9.48 18.12 -3.43
CA ASP A 131 -8.22 18.88 -3.38
C ASP A 131 -7.04 18.00 -2.92
N ASN A 132 -7.26 17.14 -1.92
CA ASN A 132 -6.23 16.25 -1.40
C ASN A 132 -5.89 15.12 -2.38
N ILE A 133 -6.88 14.62 -3.13
CA ILE A 133 -6.65 13.59 -4.16
C ILE A 133 -5.68 14.14 -5.20
N VAL A 134 -5.95 15.32 -5.72
CA VAL A 134 -5.11 15.96 -6.73
C VAL A 134 -3.75 16.36 -6.14
N SER A 135 -3.73 17.09 -5.01
CA SER A 135 -2.48 17.56 -4.39
C SER A 135 -1.59 16.45 -3.90
N GLY A 136 -2.18 15.42 -3.29
CA GLY A 136 -1.43 14.33 -2.69
C GLY A 136 -0.70 13.47 -3.71
N VAL A 137 -1.35 13.16 -4.84
CA VAL A 137 -0.71 12.40 -5.93
C VAL A 137 0.45 13.18 -6.54
N VAL A 138 0.23 14.48 -6.83
CA VAL A 138 1.28 15.36 -7.39
C VAL A 138 2.44 15.55 -6.42
N ASP A 139 2.15 15.75 -5.12
CA ASP A 139 3.19 15.86 -4.09
C ASP A 139 4.02 14.57 -4.01
N ALA A 140 3.35 13.42 -3.99
CA ALA A 140 4.02 12.13 -3.97
C ALA A 140 4.89 11.89 -5.21
N ALA A 141 4.38 12.22 -6.40
CA ALA A 141 5.13 12.08 -7.65
C ALA A 141 6.37 12.97 -7.72
N ASN A 142 6.30 14.17 -7.16
CA ASN A 142 7.41 15.14 -7.19
C ASN A 142 8.45 14.90 -6.09
N ASN A 143 8.06 14.30 -4.95
CA ASN A 143 8.89 14.26 -3.75
C ASN A 143 9.22 12.85 -3.25
N SER A 144 8.69 11.80 -3.86
CA SER A 144 9.01 10.40 -3.52
C SER A 144 9.84 9.74 -4.61
N GLU A 145 10.91 9.07 -4.19
CA GLU A 145 11.73 8.22 -5.07
C GLU A 145 11.19 6.79 -5.16
N MET A 146 10.34 6.39 -4.20
CA MET A 146 9.87 5.02 -4.02
C MET A 146 8.41 4.82 -4.42
N LEU A 147 7.74 5.87 -4.90
CA LEU A 147 6.38 5.76 -5.45
C LEU A 147 6.41 4.91 -6.73
N THR A 148 5.63 3.83 -6.74
CA THR A 148 5.54 2.91 -7.90
C THR A 148 4.22 3.00 -8.65
N GLY A 149 3.21 3.65 -8.08
CA GLY A 149 1.91 3.78 -8.71
C GLY A 149 0.84 4.34 -7.80
N ILE A 150 -0.38 4.34 -8.32
CA ILE A 150 -1.60 4.67 -7.57
C ILE A 150 -2.53 3.46 -7.50
N GLY A 151 -3.40 3.46 -6.50
CA GLY A 151 -4.38 2.41 -6.29
C GLY A 151 -5.67 2.91 -5.67
N ILE A 152 -6.66 2.05 -5.65
CA ILE A 152 -7.92 2.28 -4.95
C ILE A 152 -8.17 1.13 -3.98
N THR A 153 -8.62 1.46 -2.78
CA THR A 153 -8.81 0.49 -1.68
C THR A 153 -10.19 0.64 -1.01
N PRO A 154 -11.30 0.73 -1.78
CA PRO A 154 -12.62 0.96 -1.21
C PRO A 154 -13.11 -0.25 -0.41
N GLU A 155 -13.75 0.02 0.74
CA GLU A 155 -14.30 -1.03 1.62
C GLU A 155 -15.74 -1.43 1.31
N GLY A 156 -16.38 -0.82 0.33
CA GLY A 156 -17.77 -1.10 -0.04
C GLY A 156 -18.03 -0.99 -1.53
N SER A 157 -19.19 -1.46 -1.95
CA SER A 157 -19.59 -1.48 -3.36
C SER A 157 -20.18 -0.16 -3.86
N GLN A 158 -20.62 0.72 -2.96
CA GLN A 158 -21.18 2.03 -3.33
C GLN A 158 -20.07 3.06 -3.31
N ASN A 159 -19.71 3.57 -4.47
CA ASN A 159 -18.63 4.52 -4.65
C ASN A 159 -19.11 5.73 -5.47
N ASN A 160 -18.49 6.90 -5.24
CA ASN A 160 -18.70 8.07 -6.06
C ASN A 160 -17.73 8.04 -7.26
N PRO A 161 -18.20 7.79 -8.49
CA PRO A 161 -17.31 7.66 -9.64
C PRO A 161 -16.49 8.93 -9.93
N VAL A 162 -17.01 10.11 -9.60
CA VAL A 162 -16.31 11.38 -9.82
C VAL A 162 -14.93 11.39 -9.12
N LEU A 163 -14.83 10.89 -7.90
CA LEU A 163 -13.58 10.89 -7.16
C LEU A 163 -12.55 9.91 -7.75
N TYR A 164 -13.01 8.80 -8.30
CA TYR A 164 -12.13 7.84 -8.97
C TYR A 164 -11.67 8.36 -10.33
N ASP A 165 -12.58 8.98 -11.11
CA ASP A 165 -12.23 9.63 -12.37
C ASP A 165 -11.18 10.72 -12.13
N LEU A 166 -11.37 11.57 -11.09
CA LEU A 166 -10.41 12.61 -10.72
C LEU A 166 -9.03 12.03 -10.37
N LEU A 167 -8.99 10.96 -9.57
CA LEU A 167 -7.73 10.30 -9.19
C LEU A 167 -6.98 9.81 -10.44
N PHE A 168 -7.67 9.12 -11.33
CA PHE A 168 -7.06 8.57 -12.54
C PHE A 168 -6.70 9.65 -13.56
N GLU A 169 -7.50 10.71 -13.70
CA GLU A 169 -7.18 11.87 -14.54
C GLU A 169 -5.88 12.55 -14.09
N THR A 170 -5.72 12.73 -12.78
CA THR A 170 -4.51 13.35 -12.19
C THR A 170 -3.22 12.64 -12.60
N VAL A 171 -3.26 11.32 -12.77
CA VAL A 171 -2.08 10.52 -13.13
C VAL A 171 -1.68 10.65 -14.59
N TRP A 172 -2.64 10.91 -15.46
CA TRP A 172 -2.41 11.04 -16.91
C TRP A 172 -2.18 12.48 -17.37
N CYS A 173 -2.18 13.45 -16.45
CA CYS A 173 -1.79 14.81 -16.78
C CYS A 173 -0.30 14.84 -17.16
N ASP A 174 -0.04 15.09 -18.45
CA ASP A 174 1.29 15.01 -19.08
C ASP A 174 2.33 16.02 -18.54
N ASP A 175 1.94 16.89 -17.65
CA ASP A 175 2.78 17.95 -17.14
C ASP A 175 2.93 17.85 -15.63
N ALA A 176 3.97 17.14 -15.19
CA ALA A 176 4.39 17.13 -13.79
C ALA A 176 4.70 18.54 -13.24
N THR A 177 4.75 19.56 -14.13
CA THR A 177 4.88 20.99 -13.80
C THR A 177 3.53 21.69 -13.71
N LYS A 178 2.43 21.05 -14.13
CA LYS A 178 1.09 21.59 -13.91
C LYS A 178 0.83 21.57 -12.42
N THR A 179 0.89 22.76 -11.86
CA THR A 179 0.47 22.99 -10.49
C THR A 179 -1.03 22.66 -10.37
N LEU A 180 -1.43 22.17 -9.23
CA LEU A 180 -2.81 21.89 -8.80
C LEU A 180 -3.87 22.92 -9.20
N THR A 181 -3.44 24.16 -9.48
CA THR A 181 -4.28 25.25 -9.96
C THR A 181 -4.80 25.05 -11.38
N GLU A 182 -4.39 24.01 -12.10
CA GLU A 182 -4.82 23.74 -13.47
C GLU A 182 -5.86 22.64 -13.58
N ILE A 183 -6.04 21.80 -12.55
CA ILE A 183 -7.22 20.95 -12.43
C ILE A 183 -8.27 21.77 -11.68
N ASP A 184 -9.15 22.39 -12.45
CA ASP A 184 -10.25 23.19 -11.90
C ASP A 184 -11.31 22.23 -11.34
N THR A 185 -11.20 21.97 -10.04
CA THR A 185 -12.15 21.10 -9.31
C THR A 185 -13.57 21.67 -9.29
N ASP A 186 -13.75 22.98 -9.61
CA ASP A 186 -15.08 23.58 -9.75
C ASP A 186 -15.78 23.16 -11.06
N GLN A 187 -15.05 22.53 -11.98
CA GLN A 187 -15.61 21.99 -13.22
C GLN A 187 -15.94 20.50 -13.16
N TRP A 188 -15.55 19.85 -12.07
CA TRP A 188 -15.86 18.44 -11.78
C TRP A 188 -17.12 18.35 -10.91
#